data_d1b38b97d324acdcdbc530f808ad3ed5
#
_entry.id   d1b38b97d324acdcdbc530f808ad3ed5
#
_cell.length_a   1.000
_cell.length_b   1.000
_cell.length_c   1.000
_cell.angle_alpha   90.00
_cell.angle_beta   90.00
_cell.angle_gamma   90.00
#
_symmetry.space_group_name_H-M   'P 1'
#
loop_
_entity.id
_entity.type
_entity.pdbx_description
1 polymer ?
#
loop_
_entity_poly.entity_id
_entity_poly.type
_entity_poly.pdbx_seq_one_letter_code
_entity_poly.pdbx_strand_id
1 'polypeptide(L)'
;SPVTIVGTCTQILAEALAGICFTQLTRKGAPVIFGTFSSAVSMQSGAPTFGTPEPSMVIFICAALARRLGVPFRSGGGLCGSKLPDAQAAYEAANTLQSAMLAGVNFMLHTAGWLEGGLAMGYEKFILDADQAGMIEVFLSGVDASENGQAMDALATVGPGNHFLGCEHTQANFETAFYRSTTADNNSFEQWQSEGALDAAQRANSTWKKMLDEYQKNIMENEIE
;
A
#
# COMPACT_ATOMS: atom_id res chain seq x y z
N SER A 1 25.13 4.76 -3.57
CA SER A 1 24.72 5.99 -4.27
C SER A 1 25.23 7.24 -3.57
N PRO A 2 25.33 8.35 -4.27
CA PRO A 2 25.57 9.66 -3.65
C PRO A 2 24.51 9.96 -2.58
N VAL A 3 24.87 10.72 -1.53
CA VAL A 3 23.95 11.07 -0.44
C VAL A 3 22.99 12.22 -0.78
N THR A 4 22.81 12.49 -2.07
CA THR A 4 21.87 13.50 -2.57
C THR A 4 20.80 12.85 -3.44
N ILE A 5 19.57 13.34 -3.35
CA ILE A 5 18.42 12.78 -4.08
C ILE A 5 18.68 12.74 -5.59
N VAL A 6 19.11 13.86 -6.16
CA VAL A 6 19.39 13.94 -7.62
C VAL A 6 20.54 13.04 -8.01
N GLY A 7 21.61 12.98 -7.22
CA GLY A 7 22.74 12.08 -7.45
C GLY A 7 22.33 10.62 -7.42
N THR A 8 21.49 10.22 -6.46
CA THR A 8 20.90 8.88 -6.39
C THR A 8 20.07 8.57 -7.63
N CYS A 9 19.17 9.48 -8.04
CA CYS A 9 18.35 9.29 -9.24
C CYS A 9 19.19 9.20 -10.52
N THR A 10 20.30 9.95 -10.62
CA THR A 10 21.23 9.89 -11.75
C THR A 10 21.88 8.52 -11.85
N GLN A 11 22.35 7.98 -10.72
CA GLN A 11 22.94 6.63 -10.69
C GLN A 11 21.89 5.57 -11.06
N ILE A 12 20.70 5.61 -10.46
CA ILE A 12 19.59 4.69 -10.76
C ILE A 12 19.28 4.72 -12.26
N LEU A 13 19.17 5.90 -12.85
CA LEU A 13 18.91 6.02 -14.29
C LEU A 13 20.02 5.41 -15.13
N ALA A 14 21.29 5.67 -14.79
CA ALA A 14 22.42 5.11 -15.51
C ALA A 14 22.45 3.57 -15.48
N GLU A 15 22.23 2.99 -14.30
CA GLU A 15 22.18 1.54 -14.11
C GLU A 15 21.00 0.92 -14.86
N ALA A 16 19.81 1.53 -14.76
CA ALA A 16 18.61 1.06 -15.47
C ALA A 16 18.80 1.13 -16.99
N LEU A 17 19.33 2.22 -17.51
CA LEU A 17 19.62 2.36 -18.96
C LEU A 17 20.64 1.33 -19.44
N ALA A 18 21.69 1.06 -18.66
CA ALA A 18 22.66 0.02 -19.00
C ALA A 18 21.99 -1.36 -19.13
N GLY A 19 21.11 -1.73 -18.17
CA GLY A 19 20.36 -2.98 -18.22
C GLY A 19 19.36 -3.04 -19.38
N ILE A 20 18.64 -1.95 -19.63
CA ILE A 20 17.71 -1.84 -20.76
C ILE A 20 18.44 -1.96 -22.08
N CYS A 21 19.54 -1.24 -22.28
CA CYS A 21 20.36 -1.32 -23.48
C CYS A 21 20.88 -2.74 -23.72
N PHE A 22 21.43 -3.38 -22.70
CA PHE A 22 21.90 -4.77 -22.78
C PHE A 22 20.79 -5.71 -23.20
N THR A 23 19.60 -5.59 -22.62
CA THR A 23 18.42 -6.41 -22.97
C THR A 23 18.03 -6.20 -24.43
N GLN A 24 17.97 -4.95 -24.91
CA GLN A 24 17.60 -4.64 -26.28
C GLN A 24 18.67 -5.06 -27.31
N LEU A 25 19.95 -5.02 -26.96
CA LEU A 25 21.02 -5.53 -27.80
C LEU A 25 20.98 -7.05 -27.91
N THR A 26 20.63 -7.75 -26.87
CA THR A 26 20.50 -9.21 -26.86
C THR A 26 19.23 -9.65 -27.59
N ARG A 27 18.11 -8.98 -27.36
CA ARG A 27 16.83 -9.27 -28.00
C ARG A 27 16.03 -7.97 -28.17
N LYS A 28 16.05 -7.43 -29.37
CA LYS A 28 15.30 -6.22 -29.71
C LYS A 28 13.79 -6.41 -29.49
N GLY A 29 13.19 -5.49 -28.79
CA GLY A 29 11.76 -5.51 -28.47
C GLY A 29 11.39 -6.37 -27.25
N ALA A 30 12.35 -6.95 -26.52
CA ALA A 30 12.06 -7.63 -25.28
C ALA A 30 11.45 -6.65 -24.26
N PRO A 31 10.36 -7.04 -23.56
CA PRO A 31 9.73 -6.17 -22.55
C PRO A 31 10.68 -5.91 -21.39
N VAL A 32 10.69 -4.67 -20.91
CA VAL A 32 11.51 -4.23 -19.80
C VAL A 32 10.67 -3.42 -18.82
N ILE A 33 11.06 -3.45 -17.56
CA ILE A 33 10.48 -2.63 -16.48
C ILE A 33 11.63 -1.83 -15.86
N PHE A 34 11.46 -0.52 -15.78
CA PHE A 34 12.38 0.30 -15.02
C PHE A 34 12.09 0.12 -13.53
N GLY A 35 13.03 -0.41 -12.77
CA GLY A 35 12.89 -0.65 -11.35
C GLY A 35 13.90 0.13 -10.53
N THR A 36 13.48 0.52 -9.32
CA THR A 36 14.39 1.02 -8.30
C THR A 36 14.05 0.42 -6.95
N PHE A 37 15.06 0.25 -6.12
CA PHE A 37 14.96 -0.02 -4.70
C PHE A 37 16.03 0.81 -4.01
N SER A 38 15.65 1.99 -3.54
CA SER A 38 16.57 2.88 -2.84
C SER A 38 16.01 3.25 -1.48
N SER A 39 16.89 3.36 -0.51
CA SER A 39 16.61 3.87 0.82
C SER A 39 17.48 5.10 1.09
N ALA A 40 17.07 5.93 2.02
CA ALA A 40 17.99 6.83 2.68
C ALA A 40 18.79 6.04 3.74
N VAL A 41 19.78 6.68 4.32
CA VAL A 41 20.63 6.09 5.34
C VAL A 41 20.68 7.04 6.54
N SER A 42 20.46 6.48 7.73
CA SER A 42 20.73 7.22 8.96
C SER A 42 22.21 7.54 9.06
N MET A 43 22.56 8.78 9.00
CA MET A 43 23.98 9.22 9.12
C MET A 43 24.58 8.99 10.50
N GLN A 44 23.75 8.64 11.50
CA GLN A 44 24.19 8.31 12.84
C GLN A 44 24.52 6.83 13.01
N SER A 45 23.69 5.93 12.45
CA SER A 45 23.79 4.49 12.65
C SER A 45 24.25 3.71 11.43
N GLY A 46 24.19 4.31 10.24
CA GLY A 46 24.41 3.61 8.96
C GLY A 46 23.26 2.71 8.53
N ALA A 47 22.17 2.63 9.32
CA ALA A 47 21.02 1.81 8.99
C ALA A 47 20.17 2.43 7.86
N PRO A 48 19.57 1.61 6.99
CA PRO A 48 18.65 2.12 5.99
C PRO A 48 17.38 2.70 6.63
N THR A 49 16.90 3.81 6.08
CA THR A 49 15.64 4.46 6.46
C THR A 49 14.69 4.48 5.29
N PHE A 50 13.44 4.07 5.51
CA PHE A 50 12.44 3.99 4.44
C PHE A 50 11.28 4.98 4.62
N GLY A 51 10.87 5.26 5.83
CA GLY A 51 9.76 6.15 6.12
C GLY A 51 10.07 7.65 6.05
N THR A 52 11.31 8.04 5.72
CA THR A 52 11.74 9.42 5.55
C THR A 52 11.35 9.97 4.17
N PRO A 53 11.34 11.30 3.95
CA PRO A 53 10.86 11.87 2.68
C PRO A 53 11.77 11.58 1.47
N GLU A 54 13.05 11.33 1.68
CA GLU A 54 14.02 11.18 0.58
C GLU A 54 13.71 10.02 -0.35
N PRO A 55 13.43 8.79 0.14
CA PRO A 55 13.01 7.68 -0.72
C PRO A 55 11.75 8.00 -1.53
N SER A 56 10.79 8.71 -0.94
CA SER A 56 9.59 9.15 -1.64
C SER A 56 9.91 10.09 -2.80
N MET A 57 10.79 11.07 -2.60
CA MET A 57 11.24 11.97 -3.66
C MET A 57 11.95 11.22 -4.78
N VAL A 58 12.77 10.22 -4.46
CA VAL A 58 13.41 9.35 -5.46
C VAL A 58 12.37 8.60 -6.28
N ILE A 59 11.34 8.04 -5.65
CA ILE A 59 10.25 7.35 -6.35
C ILE A 59 9.54 8.28 -7.34
N PHE A 60 9.19 9.51 -6.94
CA PHE A 60 8.55 10.50 -7.82
C PHE A 60 9.41 10.83 -9.06
N ILE A 61 10.70 11.08 -8.85
CA ILE A 61 11.63 11.40 -9.94
C ILE A 61 11.79 10.19 -10.88
N CYS A 62 12.04 8.99 -10.33
CA CYS A 62 12.23 7.79 -11.13
C CYS A 62 10.95 7.38 -11.88
N ALA A 63 9.78 7.54 -11.29
CA ALA A 63 8.51 7.32 -11.97
C ALA A 63 8.31 8.29 -13.15
N ALA A 64 8.68 9.57 -12.99
CA ALA A 64 8.65 10.54 -14.09
C ALA A 64 9.64 10.18 -15.20
N LEU A 65 10.83 9.70 -14.85
CA LEU A 65 11.83 9.23 -15.83
C LEU A 65 11.34 8.01 -16.58
N ALA A 66 10.72 7.02 -15.89
CA ALA A 66 10.14 5.84 -16.54
C ALA A 66 9.05 6.21 -17.55
N ARG A 67 8.14 7.13 -17.18
CA ARG A 67 7.11 7.66 -18.11
C ARG A 67 7.74 8.34 -19.32
N ARG A 68 8.80 9.11 -19.13
CA ARG A 68 9.54 9.74 -20.23
C ARG A 68 10.19 8.72 -21.15
N LEU A 69 10.65 7.59 -20.63
CA LEU A 69 11.23 6.49 -21.40
C LEU A 69 10.15 5.60 -22.04
N GLY A 70 8.88 5.77 -21.71
CA GLY A 70 7.78 4.93 -22.20
C GLY A 70 7.80 3.49 -21.66
N VAL A 71 8.37 3.26 -20.48
CA VAL A 71 8.45 1.94 -19.85
C VAL A 71 7.70 1.90 -18.51
N PRO A 72 7.14 0.76 -18.11
CA PRO A 72 6.55 0.60 -16.79
C PRO A 72 7.59 0.84 -15.68
N PHE A 73 7.10 1.29 -14.53
CA PHE A 73 7.94 1.56 -13.36
C PHE A 73 7.58 0.64 -12.18
N ARG A 74 8.61 0.10 -11.55
CA ARG A 74 8.52 -0.72 -10.36
C ARG A 74 9.25 -0.06 -9.20
N SER A 75 8.61 0.02 -8.03
CA SER A 75 9.24 0.44 -6.78
C SER A 75 8.80 -0.41 -5.59
N GLY A 76 9.32 -0.13 -4.42
CA GLY A 76 8.79 -0.63 -3.15
C GLY A 76 7.62 0.22 -2.67
N GLY A 77 6.86 -0.32 -1.72
CA GLY A 77 5.83 0.36 -0.95
C GLY A 77 5.66 -0.36 0.39
N GLY A 78 4.98 0.23 1.37
CA GLY A 78 4.74 -0.41 2.67
C GLY A 78 5.99 -0.67 3.52
N LEU A 79 7.10 -0.01 3.23
CA LEU A 79 8.38 -0.22 3.91
C LEU A 79 8.48 0.64 5.17
N CYS A 80 9.10 0.08 6.22
CA CYS A 80 9.37 0.80 7.46
C CYS A 80 10.72 0.42 8.07
N GLY A 81 11.26 1.30 8.90
CA GLY A 81 12.46 1.07 9.72
C GLY A 81 12.13 0.56 11.13
N SER A 82 10.87 0.60 11.55
CA SER A 82 10.44 0.09 12.86
C SER A 82 10.68 -1.41 12.99
N LYS A 83 10.91 -1.86 14.24
CA LYS A 83 11.13 -3.27 14.60
C LYS A 83 9.87 -3.94 15.11
N LEU A 84 8.83 -3.17 15.37
CA LEU A 84 7.54 -3.61 15.90
C LEU A 84 6.40 -3.11 15.01
N PRO A 85 5.25 -3.79 15.00
CA PRO A 85 4.04 -3.31 14.33
C PRO A 85 3.35 -2.20 15.15
N ASP A 86 4.06 -1.10 15.37
CA ASP A 86 3.68 0.05 16.17
C ASP A 86 3.27 1.27 15.31
N ALA A 87 3.08 2.41 15.95
CA ALA A 87 2.73 3.65 15.27
C ALA A 87 3.79 4.05 14.24
N GLN A 88 5.10 3.83 14.53
CA GLN A 88 6.17 4.13 13.58
C GLN A 88 6.03 3.26 12.33
N ALA A 89 5.84 1.96 12.51
CA ALA A 89 5.64 1.03 11.39
C ALA A 89 4.46 1.44 10.52
N ALA A 90 3.36 1.89 11.13
CA ALA A 90 2.15 2.29 10.42
C ALA A 90 2.36 3.56 9.59
N TYR A 91 2.88 4.65 10.17
CA TYR A 91 3.05 5.89 9.40
C TYR A 91 4.16 5.79 8.33
N GLU A 92 5.25 5.06 8.59
CA GLU A 92 6.32 4.85 7.61
C GLU A 92 5.80 4.02 6.42
N ALA A 93 5.06 2.94 6.68
CA ALA A 93 4.42 2.15 5.64
C ALA A 93 3.41 2.95 4.84
N ALA A 94 2.55 3.73 5.51
CA ALA A 94 1.58 4.61 4.86
C ALA A 94 2.26 5.62 3.95
N ASN A 95 3.30 6.31 4.42
CA ASN A 95 4.03 7.31 3.66
C ASN A 95 4.67 6.73 2.40
N THR A 96 5.31 5.57 2.51
CA THR A 96 5.99 4.92 1.38
C THR A 96 4.97 4.39 0.36
N LEU A 97 3.88 3.78 0.82
CA LEU A 97 2.85 3.25 -0.05
C LEU A 97 2.06 4.35 -0.78
N GLN A 98 1.66 5.41 -0.07
CA GLN A 98 1.00 6.57 -0.68
C GLN A 98 1.90 7.28 -1.68
N SER A 99 3.19 7.43 -1.38
CA SER A 99 4.15 8.02 -2.29
C SER A 99 4.27 7.22 -3.59
N ALA A 100 4.34 5.90 -3.50
CA ALA A 100 4.39 5.02 -4.67
C ALA A 100 3.10 5.13 -5.51
N MET A 101 1.93 5.14 -4.85
CA MET A 101 0.64 5.34 -5.51
C MET A 101 0.57 6.69 -6.24
N LEU A 102 0.87 7.79 -5.55
CA LEU A 102 0.79 9.14 -6.12
C LEU A 102 1.83 9.37 -7.24
N ALA A 103 2.97 8.71 -7.17
CA ALA A 103 3.97 8.73 -8.23
C ALA A 103 3.53 7.97 -9.50
N GLY A 104 2.46 7.18 -9.43
CA GLY A 104 1.97 6.36 -10.53
C GLY A 104 2.86 5.14 -10.81
N VAL A 105 3.30 4.46 -9.76
CA VAL A 105 4.06 3.21 -9.85
C VAL A 105 3.16 2.11 -10.41
N ASN A 106 3.62 1.39 -11.44
CA ASN A 106 2.85 0.34 -12.08
C ASN A 106 2.92 -0.99 -11.33
N PHE A 107 4.01 -1.23 -10.61
CA PHE A 107 4.23 -2.47 -9.87
C PHE A 107 4.91 -2.18 -8.53
N MET A 108 4.17 -2.31 -7.44
CA MET A 108 4.67 -2.12 -6.08
C MET A 108 5.06 -3.45 -5.45
N LEU A 109 6.32 -3.58 -5.08
CA LEU A 109 6.84 -4.71 -4.31
C LEU A 109 6.95 -4.35 -2.83
N HIS A 110 7.08 -5.36 -1.99
CA HIS A 110 7.30 -5.20 -0.54
C HIS A 110 6.18 -4.44 0.17
N THR A 111 4.94 -4.64 -0.27
CA THR A 111 3.79 -3.87 0.20
C THR A 111 3.33 -4.25 1.60
N ALA A 112 3.58 -5.49 2.05
CA ALA A 112 3.05 -5.96 3.32
C ALA A 112 4.06 -6.76 4.15
N GLY A 113 4.03 -6.57 5.47
CA GLY A 113 4.71 -7.40 6.46
C GLY A 113 6.14 -6.99 6.80
N TRP A 114 6.75 -6.06 6.09
CA TRP A 114 8.16 -5.72 6.26
C TRP A 114 8.42 -4.84 7.47
N LEU A 115 9.42 -5.21 8.25
CA LEU A 115 9.96 -4.52 9.41
C LEU A 115 11.48 -4.37 9.28
N GLU A 116 12.07 -3.52 10.13
CA GLU A 116 13.51 -3.34 10.24
C GLU A 116 14.21 -3.08 8.90
N GLY A 117 13.64 -2.20 8.08
CA GLY A 117 14.24 -1.88 6.79
C GLY A 117 14.27 -3.05 5.81
N GLY A 118 13.40 -4.04 5.95
CA GLY A 118 13.31 -5.21 5.09
C GLY A 118 14.14 -6.41 5.58
N LEU A 119 14.68 -6.39 6.80
CA LEU A 119 15.42 -7.50 7.38
C LEU A 119 14.54 -8.51 8.12
N ALA A 120 13.34 -8.11 8.52
CA ALA A 120 12.37 -8.96 9.21
C ALA A 120 10.98 -8.82 8.59
N MET A 121 10.13 -9.84 8.84
CA MET A 121 8.70 -9.81 8.55
C MET A 121 7.91 -10.20 9.79
N GLY A 122 6.73 -9.56 9.97
CA GLY A 122 5.80 -9.85 11.05
C GLY A 122 4.43 -10.21 10.51
N TYR A 123 3.80 -11.23 11.06
CA TYR A 123 2.44 -11.63 10.68
C TYR A 123 1.41 -10.53 10.98
N GLU A 124 1.52 -9.89 12.14
CA GLU A 124 0.67 -8.76 12.51
C GLU A 124 0.85 -7.61 11.53
N LYS A 125 2.11 -7.28 11.21
CA LYS A 125 2.43 -6.23 10.25
C LYS A 125 1.88 -6.56 8.86
N PHE A 126 1.95 -7.82 8.44
CA PHE A 126 1.39 -8.27 7.16
C PHE A 126 -0.11 -8.02 7.08
N ILE A 127 -0.86 -8.36 8.11
CA ILE A 127 -2.32 -8.17 8.17
C ILE A 127 -2.68 -6.68 8.14
N LEU A 128 -1.96 -5.86 8.93
CA LEU A 128 -2.20 -4.41 8.98
C LEU A 128 -1.91 -3.74 7.64
N ASP A 129 -0.81 -4.11 7.00
CA ASP A 129 -0.44 -3.55 5.69
C ASP A 129 -1.37 -4.02 4.57
N ALA A 130 -1.84 -5.27 4.63
CA ALA A 130 -2.80 -5.79 3.66
C ALA A 130 -4.13 -5.02 3.71
N ASP A 131 -4.61 -4.71 4.91
CA ASP A 131 -5.80 -3.88 5.09
C ASP A 131 -5.59 -2.45 4.55
N GLN A 132 -4.43 -1.86 4.82
CA GLN A 132 -4.06 -0.56 4.27
C GLN A 132 -3.97 -0.58 2.73
N ALA A 133 -3.43 -1.65 2.14
CA ALA A 133 -3.40 -1.82 0.68
C ALA A 133 -4.82 -1.88 0.09
N GLY A 134 -5.75 -2.54 0.77
CA GLY A 134 -7.17 -2.55 0.39
C GLY A 134 -7.80 -1.15 0.41
N MET A 135 -7.49 -0.32 1.40
CA MET A 135 -7.94 1.09 1.42
C MET A 135 -7.42 1.87 0.21
N ILE A 136 -6.16 1.65 -0.16
CA ILE A 136 -5.54 2.30 -1.33
C ILE A 136 -6.17 1.82 -2.64
N GLU A 137 -6.49 0.53 -2.76
CA GLU A 137 -7.18 -0.02 -3.93
C GLU A 137 -8.54 0.65 -4.13
N VAL A 138 -9.33 0.79 -3.07
CA VAL A 138 -10.61 1.51 -3.12
C VAL A 138 -10.41 2.98 -3.50
N PHE A 139 -9.40 3.65 -2.94
CA PHE A 139 -9.07 5.03 -3.29
C PHE A 139 -8.71 5.17 -4.78
N LEU A 140 -7.95 4.23 -5.34
CA LEU A 140 -7.56 4.22 -6.76
C LEU A 140 -8.71 3.91 -7.71
N SER A 141 -9.77 3.26 -7.23
CA SER A 141 -10.98 3.00 -8.02
C SER A 141 -11.74 4.27 -8.38
N GLY A 142 -11.43 5.39 -7.70
CA GLY A 142 -12.02 6.69 -7.96
C GLY A 142 -13.41 6.86 -7.32
N VAL A 143 -14.17 7.80 -7.84
CA VAL A 143 -15.48 8.20 -7.30
C VAL A 143 -16.58 7.73 -8.24
N ASP A 144 -17.61 7.11 -7.69
CA ASP A 144 -18.83 6.79 -8.43
C ASP A 144 -19.62 8.08 -8.71
N ALA A 145 -19.73 8.45 -9.99
CA ALA A 145 -20.49 9.60 -10.48
C ALA A 145 -21.80 9.19 -11.15
N SER A 146 -22.26 7.94 -10.99
CA SER A 146 -23.56 7.45 -11.46
C SER A 146 -24.73 8.20 -10.79
N GLU A 147 -25.94 7.95 -11.24
CA GLU A 147 -27.15 8.47 -10.59
C GLU A 147 -27.22 8.07 -9.11
N ASN A 148 -26.86 6.82 -8.80
CA ASN A 148 -26.76 6.36 -7.41
C ASN A 148 -25.69 7.12 -6.64
N GLY A 149 -24.49 7.30 -7.20
CA GLY A 149 -23.39 8.03 -6.55
C GLY A 149 -23.70 9.52 -6.34
N GLN A 150 -24.48 10.14 -7.21
CA GLN A 150 -24.92 11.54 -7.06
C GLN A 150 -26.05 11.71 -6.05
N ALA A 151 -26.86 10.69 -5.81
CA ALA A 151 -27.94 10.67 -4.81
C ALA A 151 -28.94 11.85 -4.92
N MET A 152 -29.19 12.40 -6.11
CA MET A 152 -30.03 13.59 -6.30
C MET A 152 -31.46 13.39 -5.82
N ASP A 153 -32.05 12.21 -6.04
CA ASP A 153 -33.40 11.89 -5.59
C ASP A 153 -33.48 11.81 -4.07
N ALA A 154 -32.44 11.26 -3.41
CA ALA A 154 -32.36 11.25 -1.95
C ALA A 154 -32.25 12.66 -1.37
N LEU A 155 -31.44 13.53 -2.01
CA LEU A 155 -31.31 14.94 -1.64
C LEU A 155 -32.64 15.67 -1.74
N ALA A 156 -33.39 15.46 -2.82
CA ALA A 156 -34.70 16.07 -3.04
C ALA A 156 -35.75 15.57 -2.03
N THR A 157 -35.75 14.26 -1.74
CA THR A 157 -36.74 13.63 -0.85
C THR A 157 -36.51 13.99 0.61
N VAL A 158 -35.24 13.96 1.08
CA VAL A 158 -34.90 14.25 2.46
C VAL A 158 -35.03 15.74 2.79
N GLY A 159 -34.58 16.61 1.89
CA GLY A 159 -34.68 18.05 2.03
C GLY A 159 -33.79 18.64 3.15
N PRO A 160 -33.75 19.98 3.26
CA PRO A 160 -32.89 20.67 4.21
C PRO A 160 -33.30 20.42 5.67
N GLY A 161 -32.30 20.28 6.56
CA GLY A 161 -32.51 20.15 8.02
C GLY A 161 -32.88 18.74 8.48
N ASN A 162 -33.04 17.78 7.58
CA ASN A 162 -33.33 16.39 7.90
C ASN A 162 -32.08 15.50 7.75
N HIS A 163 -32.18 14.20 8.05
CA HIS A 163 -31.08 13.25 8.00
C HIS A 163 -31.38 12.09 7.03
N PHE A 164 -30.31 11.49 6.47
CA PHE A 164 -30.42 10.47 5.44
C PHE A 164 -30.51 9.03 5.98
N LEU A 165 -30.38 8.79 7.30
CA LEU A 165 -30.27 7.46 7.88
C LEU A 165 -31.44 6.51 7.57
N GLY A 166 -32.64 7.04 7.35
CA GLY A 166 -33.84 6.24 7.07
C GLY A 166 -34.31 6.26 5.61
N CYS A 167 -33.57 6.90 4.68
CA CYS A 167 -33.99 6.96 3.30
C CYS A 167 -33.61 5.69 2.51
N GLU A 168 -34.35 5.41 1.43
CA GLU A 168 -34.14 4.24 0.58
C GLU A 168 -32.71 4.16 0.02
N HIS A 169 -32.14 5.30 -0.38
CA HIS A 169 -30.77 5.37 -0.85
C HIS A 169 -29.77 4.88 0.19
N THR A 170 -29.91 5.28 1.46
CA THR A 170 -29.05 4.77 2.54
C THR A 170 -29.24 3.27 2.74
N GLN A 171 -30.47 2.76 2.71
CA GLN A 171 -30.73 1.33 2.83
C GLN A 171 -30.10 0.52 1.71
N ALA A 172 -30.15 1.04 0.48
CA ALA A 172 -29.55 0.37 -0.68
C ALA A 172 -28.02 0.35 -0.66
N ASN A 173 -27.38 1.31 0.01
CA ASN A 173 -25.93 1.52 -0.06
C ASN A 173 -25.18 1.23 1.25
N PHE A 174 -25.84 1.09 2.41
CA PHE A 174 -25.17 1.09 3.72
C PHE A 174 -24.13 -0.02 3.90
N GLU A 175 -24.24 -1.13 3.18
CA GLU A 175 -23.26 -2.22 3.24
C GLU A 175 -22.02 -1.98 2.38
N THR A 176 -22.14 -1.17 1.32
CA THR A 176 -21.11 -1.02 0.29
C THR A 176 -20.57 0.41 0.16
N ALA A 177 -21.23 1.40 0.77
CA ALA A 177 -20.89 2.81 0.61
C ALA A 177 -19.49 3.18 1.11
N PHE A 178 -19.03 2.50 2.16
CA PHE A 178 -17.76 2.81 2.80
C PHE A 178 -16.88 1.57 2.96
N TYR A 179 -15.56 1.77 2.84
CA TYR A 179 -14.60 0.73 3.11
C TYR A 179 -14.75 0.19 4.55
N ARG A 180 -14.82 -1.13 4.67
CA ARG A 180 -14.85 -1.81 5.96
C ARG A 180 -13.49 -2.45 6.22
N SER A 181 -12.69 -1.82 7.06
CA SER A 181 -11.43 -2.37 7.52
C SER A 181 -11.67 -3.71 8.26
N THR A 182 -10.77 -4.64 8.05
CA THR A 182 -10.75 -5.92 8.78
C THR A 182 -9.98 -5.83 10.10
N THR A 183 -9.18 -4.78 10.28
CA THR A 183 -8.25 -4.63 11.41
C THR A 183 -8.47 -3.35 12.22
N ALA A 184 -8.92 -2.25 11.58
CA ALA A 184 -9.19 -1.01 12.31
C ALA A 184 -10.48 -1.13 13.14
N ASP A 185 -10.44 -0.58 14.34
CA ASP A 185 -11.59 -0.45 15.21
C ASP A 185 -12.21 0.93 15.04
N ASN A 186 -13.47 0.97 14.66
CA ASN A 186 -14.27 2.17 14.51
C ASN A 186 -15.51 2.17 15.43
N ASN A 187 -15.53 1.29 16.43
CA ASN A 187 -16.60 1.18 17.42
C ASN A 187 -16.60 2.37 18.40
N SER A 188 -17.67 2.50 19.20
CA SER A 188 -17.63 3.41 20.33
C SER A 188 -16.62 2.95 21.38
N PHE A 189 -16.17 3.87 22.23
CA PHE A 189 -15.24 3.55 23.32
C PHE A 189 -15.78 2.43 24.22
N GLU A 190 -17.06 2.48 24.56
CA GLU A 190 -17.72 1.50 25.41
C GLU A 190 -17.76 0.10 24.78
N GLN A 191 -18.01 0.05 23.48
CA GLN A 191 -18.00 -1.21 22.73
C GLN A 191 -16.58 -1.76 22.65
N TRP A 192 -15.58 -0.95 22.24
CA TRP A 192 -14.18 -1.34 22.21
C TRP A 192 -13.72 -1.88 23.57
N GLN A 193 -14.12 -1.22 24.66
CA GLN A 193 -13.78 -1.65 26.03
C GLN A 193 -14.43 -3.00 26.36
N SER A 194 -15.70 -3.20 25.99
CA SER A 194 -16.42 -4.46 26.25
C SER A 194 -15.88 -5.63 25.44
N GLU A 195 -15.27 -5.35 24.29
CA GLU A 195 -14.62 -6.33 23.40
C GLU A 195 -13.16 -6.61 23.79
N GLY A 196 -12.70 -6.11 24.91
CA GLY A 196 -11.39 -6.41 25.51
C GLY A 196 -10.32 -5.36 25.28
N ALA A 197 -10.68 -4.16 24.79
CA ALA A 197 -9.78 -3.00 24.60
C ALA A 197 -8.49 -3.34 23.82
N LEU A 198 -8.62 -4.17 22.79
CA LEU A 198 -7.49 -4.68 22.02
C LEU A 198 -6.87 -3.57 21.15
N ASP A 199 -5.55 -3.52 21.09
CA ASP A 199 -4.83 -2.70 20.12
C ASP A 199 -4.81 -3.35 18.72
N ALA A 200 -4.32 -2.61 17.71
CA ALA A 200 -4.31 -3.06 16.33
C ALA A 200 -3.45 -4.31 16.12
N ALA A 201 -2.30 -4.41 16.80
CA ALA A 201 -1.41 -5.56 16.70
C ALA A 201 -2.07 -6.83 17.30
N GLN A 202 -2.78 -6.69 18.42
CA GLN A 202 -3.51 -7.78 19.04
C GLN A 202 -4.67 -8.28 18.15
N ARG A 203 -5.41 -7.38 17.50
CA ARG A 203 -6.45 -7.75 16.53
C ARG A 203 -5.86 -8.46 15.32
N ALA A 204 -4.76 -7.93 14.77
CA ALA A 204 -4.05 -8.56 13.66
C ALA A 204 -3.50 -9.94 14.03
N ASN A 205 -3.00 -10.13 15.28
CA ASN A 205 -2.55 -11.43 15.78
C ASN A 205 -3.69 -12.46 15.76
N SER A 206 -4.87 -12.10 16.22
CA SER A 206 -6.04 -12.97 16.18
C SER A 206 -6.46 -13.31 14.74
N THR A 207 -6.38 -12.34 13.84
CA THR A 207 -6.76 -12.50 12.43
C THR A 207 -5.84 -13.48 11.71
N TRP A 208 -4.51 -13.32 11.78
CA TRP A 208 -3.62 -14.23 11.05
C TRP A 208 -3.65 -15.66 11.60
N LYS A 209 -3.83 -15.82 12.93
CA LYS A 209 -4.01 -17.16 13.53
C LYS A 209 -5.24 -17.86 12.99
N LYS A 210 -6.38 -17.14 12.94
CA LYS A 210 -7.61 -17.67 12.36
C LYS A 210 -7.42 -18.06 10.89
N MET A 211 -6.77 -17.21 10.09
CA MET A 211 -6.49 -17.51 8.68
C MET A 211 -5.65 -18.77 8.50
N LEU A 212 -4.66 -19.03 9.37
CA LEU A 212 -3.85 -20.24 9.33
C LEU A 212 -4.64 -21.48 9.76
N ASP A 213 -5.49 -21.35 10.78
CA ASP A 213 -6.33 -22.46 11.25
C ASP A 213 -7.38 -22.88 10.19
N GLU A 214 -7.86 -21.92 9.41
CA GLU A 214 -8.82 -22.14 8.33
C GLU A 214 -8.14 -22.56 7.00
N TYR A 215 -6.80 -22.48 6.92
CA TYR A 215 -6.06 -22.80 5.70
C TYR A 215 -6.14 -24.29 5.36
N GLN A 216 -6.74 -24.59 4.22
CA GLN A 216 -6.71 -25.93 3.62
C GLN A 216 -5.63 -25.99 2.56
N LYS A 217 -4.65 -26.89 2.77
CA LYS A 217 -3.60 -27.10 1.76
C LYS A 217 -4.24 -27.65 0.48
N ASN A 218 -4.13 -26.91 -0.62
CA ASN A 218 -4.45 -27.44 -1.93
C ASN A 218 -3.50 -28.61 -2.22
N ILE A 219 -4.03 -29.81 -2.28
CA ILE A 219 -3.32 -30.99 -2.76
C ILE A 219 -3.28 -30.82 -4.28
N MET A 220 -2.12 -30.42 -4.81
CA MET A 220 -1.88 -30.51 -6.25
C MET A 220 -2.02 -31.99 -6.64
N GLU A 221 -2.83 -32.29 -7.64
CA GLU A 221 -2.92 -33.63 -8.18
C GLU A 221 -1.53 -34.09 -8.65
N ASN A 222 -1.20 -35.37 -8.39
CA ASN A 222 0.12 -35.97 -8.61
C ASN A 222 0.60 -35.99 -10.09
N GLU A 223 -0.03 -35.26 -10.99
CA GLU A 223 0.33 -35.17 -12.42
C GLU A 223 1.28 -34.01 -12.76
N ILE A 224 1.77 -33.26 -11.75
CA ILE A 224 2.69 -32.12 -11.94
C ILE A 224 3.98 -32.32 -11.12
N GLU A 225 4.48 -33.54 -11.02
CA GLU A 225 5.87 -33.81 -10.63
C GLU A 225 6.78 -33.99 -11.83
#